data_0837452fa571567b8e5d7eeba7ca4ea1
#
_entry.id   0837452fa571567b8e5d7eeba7ca4ea1
#
_cell.length_a   1.000
_cell.length_b   1.000
_cell.length_c   1.000
_cell.angle_alpha   90.00
_cell.angle_beta   90.00
_cell.angle_gamma   90.00
#
_symmetry.space_group_name_H-M   'P 1'
#
loop_
_entity.id
_entity.type
_entity.pdbx_description
1 polymer ?
#
loop_
_entity_poly.entity_id
_entity_poly.type
_entity_poly.pdbx_seq_one_letter_code
_entity_poly.pdbx_strand_id
1 'polypeptide(L)'
;MLIRYLDEIKKQEHPLKFIIAKLLIRSNLSKFFNIKQKNYTLKFYPSALSRQLWINPNYEHTATRFFQDYLKNGDSVIDVGSSIGTVTLESASHVGDKGKIYSIEPNPRIFKYLHGNIKLNNFKNIQTFNVALGNEDGTICFSDNRSDDINSVNDSNIGIHVTIKSLDSLPINESSISLLKIDTIGYEKFVLLGGLKCLKKVKCIHIPIIEKHFKQYGYSFQEIFDILHQNGFKLFRFSDKKIIRHISEPYVPCNEDILAISDMDDFLNRTKYELRQVM
;
A
#
# COMPACT_ATOMS: atom_id res chain seq x y z
N MET A 1 -31.90 3.96 -8.60
CA MET A 1 -30.82 2.98 -8.80
C MET A 1 -30.27 3.02 -10.24
N LEU A 2 -31.09 2.91 -11.29
CA LEU A 2 -30.67 2.92 -12.70
C LEU A 2 -29.96 4.22 -13.13
N ILE A 3 -30.48 5.39 -12.75
CA ILE A 3 -29.89 6.70 -13.09
C ILE A 3 -28.48 6.82 -12.51
N ARG A 4 -28.30 6.47 -11.24
CA ARG A 4 -26.99 6.50 -10.56
C ARG A 4 -25.97 5.57 -11.23
N TYR A 5 -26.44 4.42 -11.75
CA TYR A 5 -25.60 3.48 -12.48
C TYR A 5 -25.21 4.01 -13.87
N LEU A 6 -26.14 4.65 -14.59
CA LEU A 6 -25.83 5.30 -15.86
C LEU A 6 -24.84 6.45 -15.70
N ASP A 7 -24.96 7.23 -14.62
CA ASP A 7 -24.00 8.30 -14.31
C ASP A 7 -22.63 7.75 -13.95
N GLU A 8 -22.57 6.61 -13.24
CA GLU A 8 -21.31 5.91 -12.98
C GLU A 8 -20.61 5.46 -14.26
N ILE A 9 -21.38 4.93 -15.21
CA ILE A 9 -20.86 4.49 -16.51
C ILE A 9 -20.35 5.69 -17.34
N LYS A 10 -21.09 6.79 -17.38
CA LYS A 10 -20.71 7.99 -18.15
C LYS A 10 -19.41 8.63 -17.62
N LYS A 11 -19.11 8.48 -16.34
CA LYS A 11 -17.89 8.99 -15.71
C LYS A 11 -16.65 8.14 -15.98
N GLN A 12 -16.80 6.96 -16.60
CA GLN A 12 -15.68 6.08 -16.90
C GLN A 12 -14.96 6.50 -18.17
N GLU A 13 -13.65 6.46 -18.15
CA GLU A 13 -12.80 6.66 -19.34
C GLU A 13 -13.08 5.60 -20.42
N HIS A 14 -13.41 4.36 -20.00
CA HIS A 14 -13.73 3.23 -20.85
C HIS A 14 -15.08 2.57 -20.50
N PRO A 15 -16.23 3.19 -20.84
CA PRO A 15 -17.56 2.72 -20.40
C PRO A 15 -17.89 1.27 -20.76
N LEU A 16 -17.55 0.85 -21.98
CA LEU A 16 -17.81 -0.53 -22.45
C LEU A 16 -16.99 -1.55 -21.65
N LYS A 17 -15.70 -1.29 -21.43
CA LYS A 17 -14.86 -2.16 -20.61
C LYS A 17 -15.39 -2.27 -19.17
N PHE A 18 -15.88 -1.15 -18.61
CA PHE A 18 -16.47 -1.14 -17.29
C PHE A 18 -17.69 -2.04 -17.17
N ILE A 19 -18.60 -2.01 -18.15
CA ILE A 19 -19.78 -2.90 -18.22
C ILE A 19 -19.34 -4.35 -18.32
N ILE A 20 -18.42 -4.65 -19.25
CA ILE A 20 -17.90 -6.02 -19.46
C ILE A 20 -17.23 -6.52 -18.17
N ALA A 21 -16.42 -5.71 -17.53
CA ALA A 21 -15.76 -6.07 -16.25
C ALA A 21 -16.80 -6.46 -15.18
N LYS A 22 -17.86 -5.66 -15.02
CA LYS A 22 -18.95 -5.98 -14.06
C LYS A 22 -19.67 -7.28 -14.41
N LEU A 23 -19.92 -7.54 -15.69
CA LEU A 23 -20.54 -8.79 -16.15
C LEU A 23 -19.64 -9.99 -15.88
N LEU A 24 -18.34 -9.90 -16.20
CA LEU A 24 -17.36 -10.96 -15.95
C LEU A 24 -17.23 -11.27 -14.44
N ILE A 25 -17.22 -10.26 -13.59
CA ILE A 25 -17.18 -10.42 -12.14
C ILE A 25 -18.48 -11.10 -11.65
N ARG A 26 -19.64 -10.61 -12.10
CA ARG A 26 -20.94 -11.13 -11.67
C ARG A 26 -21.18 -12.58 -12.10
N SER A 27 -20.71 -12.96 -13.29
CA SER A 27 -20.81 -14.33 -13.82
C SER A 27 -19.69 -15.25 -13.31
N ASN A 28 -18.78 -14.76 -12.45
CA ASN A 28 -17.60 -15.47 -11.95
C ASN A 28 -16.63 -15.93 -13.09
N LEU A 29 -16.73 -15.30 -14.26
CA LEU A 29 -15.84 -15.58 -15.39
C LEU A 29 -14.54 -14.76 -15.33
N SER A 30 -14.48 -13.68 -14.55
CA SER A 30 -13.29 -12.84 -14.44
C SER A 30 -12.03 -13.63 -14.04
N LYS A 31 -12.18 -14.67 -13.22
CA LYS A 31 -11.08 -15.54 -12.78
C LYS A 31 -10.33 -16.27 -13.90
N PHE A 32 -10.87 -16.32 -15.12
CA PHE A 32 -10.20 -16.91 -16.28
C PHE A 32 -9.34 -15.90 -17.05
N PHE A 33 -9.39 -14.63 -16.70
CA PHE A 33 -8.65 -13.58 -17.35
C PHE A 33 -7.45 -13.12 -16.49
N ASN A 34 -6.39 -12.75 -17.17
CA ASN A 34 -5.20 -12.16 -16.57
C ASN A 34 -5.05 -10.70 -17.02
N ILE A 35 -4.42 -9.90 -16.17
CA ILE A 35 -4.09 -8.50 -16.41
C ILE A 35 -2.57 -8.42 -16.47
N LYS A 36 -2.02 -8.18 -17.66
CA LYS A 36 -0.57 -7.99 -17.83
C LYS A 36 -0.17 -6.59 -17.38
N GLN A 37 0.82 -6.53 -16.53
CA GLN A 37 1.56 -5.34 -16.18
C GLN A 37 2.97 -5.41 -16.79
N LYS A 38 3.78 -4.36 -16.68
CA LYS A 38 5.11 -4.30 -17.29
C LYS A 38 6.02 -5.44 -16.80
N ASN A 39 6.02 -5.71 -15.50
CA ASN A 39 6.96 -6.61 -14.85
C ASN A 39 6.29 -7.84 -14.22
N TYR A 40 4.96 -7.90 -14.16
CA TYR A 40 4.22 -8.99 -13.55
C TYR A 40 2.82 -9.15 -14.18
N THR A 41 2.12 -10.19 -13.78
CA THR A 41 0.76 -10.48 -14.23
C THR A 41 -0.15 -10.64 -13.02
N LEU A 42 -1.35 -10.07 -13.09
CA LEU A 42 -2.39 -10.26 -12.09
C LEU A 42 -3.51 -11.13 -12.67
N LYS A 43 -4.17 -11.90 -11.82
CA LYS A 43 -5.43 -12.52 -12.14
C LYS A 43 -6.56 -11.51 -11.96
N PHE A 44 -7.55 -11.53 -12.85
CA PHE A 44 -8.71 -10.67 -12.73
C PHE A 44 -9.66 -11.20 -11.64
N TYR A 45 -9.31 -10.96 -10.39
CA TYR A 45 -10.16 -11.26 -9.25
C TYR A 45 -11.30 -10.24 -9.10
N PRO A 46 -12.42 -10.60 -8.41
CA PRO A 46 -13.51 -9.67 -8.13
C PRO A 46 -13.12 -8.66 -7.02
N SER A 47 -12.18 -7.77 -7.33
CA SER A 47 -11.71 -6.67 -6.50
C SER A 47 -11.82 -5.34 -7.23
N ALA A 48 -11.88 -4.23 -6.50
CA ALA A 48 -11.95 -2.89 -7.08
C ALA A 48 -10.70 -2.58 -7.90
N LEU A 49 -9.53 -2.87 -7.33
CA LEU A 49 -8.23 -2.63 -7.97
C LEU A 49 -8.03 -3.51 -9.21
N SER A 50 -8.38 -4.81 -9.16
CA SER A 50 -8.34 -5.68 -10.34
C SER A 50 -9.23 -5.16 -11.47
N ARG A 51 -10.44 -4.69 -11.14
CA ARG A 51 -11.36 -4.12 -12.12
C ARG A 51 -10.78 -2.87 -12.76
N GLN A 52 -10.21 -1.97 -11.97
CA GLN A 52 -9.58 -0.74 -12.47
C GLN A 52 -8.42 -1.05 -13.42
N LEU A 53 -7.52 -1.95 -13.04
CA LEU A 53 -6.38 -2.36 -13.86
C LEU A 53 -6.80 -3.15 -15.10
N TRP A 54 -7.92 -3.90 -15.07
CA TRP A 54 -8.45 -4.57 -16.25
C TRP A 54 -9.04 -3.58 -17.26
N ILE A 55 -9.71 -2.51 -16.77
CA ILE A 55 -10.26 -1.43 -17.60
C ILE A 55 -9.12 -0.59 -18.19
N ASN A 56 -8.18 -0.18 -17.37
CA ASN A 56 -7.02 0.63 -17.73
C ASN A 56 -5.73 -0.04 -17.22
N PRO A 57 -5.10 -0.94 -18.02
CA PRO A 57 -3.86 -1.63 -17.62
C PRO A 57 -2.68 -0.69 -17.39
N ASN A 58 -2.72 0.51 -17.98
CA ASN A 58 -1.68 1.53 -17.82
C ASN A 58 -1.97 2.50 -16.66
N TYR A 59 -2.96 2.18 -15.82
CA TYR A 59 -3.21 2.96 -14.61
C TYR A 59 -1.99 2.84 -13.70
N GLU A 60 -1.20 3.90 -13.67
CA GLU A 60 0.00 4.00 -12.87
C GLU A 60 -0.34 4.75 -11.57
N HIS A 61 -0.27 4.06 -10.46
CA HIS A 61 -0.33 4.71 -9.16
C HIS A 61 0.95 5.54 -8.96
N THR A 62 0.86 6.75 -8.43
CA THR A 62 2.04 7.63 -8.17
C THR A 62 3.13 6.90 -7.40
N ALA A 63 2.74 6.07 -6.44
CA ALA A 63 3.62 5.21 -5.67
C ALA A 63 4.42 4.21 -6.52
N THR A 64 3.81 3.62 -7.56
CA THR A 64 4.46 2.60 -8.41
C THR A 64 5.72 3.15 -9.08
N ARG A 65 5.65 4.39 -9.60
CA ARG A 65 6.80 5.04 -10.24
C ARG A 65 7.92 5.29 -9.25
N PHE A 66 7.59 5.75 -8.05
CA PHE A 66 8.58 5.94 -6.99
C PHE A 66 9.29 4.62 -6.65
N PHE A 67 8.58 3.50 -6.53
CA PHE A 67 9.18 2.21 -6.21
C PHE A 67 10.15 1.75 -7.30
N GLN A 68 9.81 1.98 -8.58
CA GLN A 68 10.71 1.70 -9.73
C GLN A 68 12.00 2.53 -9.68
N ASP A 69 11.92 3.80 -9.30
CA ASP A 69 13.08 4.68 -9.20
C ASP A 69 13.95 4.34 -7.98
N TYR A 70 13.33 3.97 -6.85
CA TYR A 70 13.99 3.82 -5.56
C TYR A 70 14.57 2.43 -5.31
N LEU A 71 13.82 1.36 -5.62
CA LEU A 71 14.21 -0.01 -5.28
C LEU A 71 15.35 -0.54 -6.15
N LYS A 72 16.26 -1.28 -5.53
CA LYS A 72 17.42 -1.90 -6.17
C LYS A 72 17.50 -3.39 -5.84
N ASN A 73 18.24 -4.14 -6.68
CA ASN A 73 18.47 -5.57 -6.45
C ASN A 73 19.08 -5.81 -5.06
N GLY A 74 18.51 -6.73 -4.30
CA GLY A 74 18.91 -7.09 -2.95
C GLY A 74 18.21 -6.29 -1.84
N ASP A 75 17.35 -5.34 -2.17
CA ASP A 75 16.60 -4.56 -1.18
C ASP A 75 15.58 -5.42 -0.43
N SER A 76 15.26 -5.01 0.80
CA SER A 76 14.18 -5.58 1.60
C SER A 76 13.03 -4.58 1.72
N VAL A 77 11.80 -5.06 1.49
CA VAL A 77 10.58 -4.24 1.48
C VAL A 77 9.53 -4.85 2.40
N ILE A 78 8.84 -4.00 3.15
CA ILE A 78 7.64 -4.34 3.90
C ILE A 78 6.46 -3.61 3.26
N ASP A 79 5.45 -4.36 2.82
CA ASP A 79 4.22 -3.86 2.20
C ASP A 79 3.03 -4.13 3.13
N VAL A 80 2.61 -3.12 3.89
CA VAL A 80 1.48 -3.19 4.83
C VAL A 80 0.22 -2.68 4.14
N GLY A 81 -0.83 -3.53 4.12
CA GLY A 81 -2.03 -3.31 3.32
C GLY A 81 -1.77 -3.68 1.86
N SER A 82 -1.30 -4.90 1.63
CA SER A 82 -0.83 -5.36 0.31
C SER A 82 -1.96 -5.57 -0.70
N SER A 83 -3.21 -5.67 -0.24
CA SER A 83 -4.37 -5.93 -1.09
C SER A 83 -4.13 -7.13 -2.03
N ILE A 84 -4.40 -7.02 -3.31
CA ILE A 84 -4.18 -8.08 -4.31
C ILE A 84 -2.71 -8.24 -4.74
N GLY A 85 -1.77 -7.43 -4.19
CA GLY A 85 -0.34 -7.57 -4.35
C GLY A 85 0.30 -6.74 -5.47
N THR A 86 -0.29 -5.64 -5.90
CA THR A 86 0.30 -4.77 -6.93
C THR A 86 1.66 -4.22 -6.52
N VAL A 87 1.76 -3.61 -5.31
CA VAL A 87 3.01 -3.09 -4.75
C VAL A 87 3.99 -4.23 -4.44
N THR A 88 3.49 -5.30 -3.83
CA THR A 88 4.26 -6.52 -3.53
C THR A 88 4.99 -7.07 -4.77
N LEU A 89 4.25 -7.28 -5.88
CA LEU A 89 4.79 -7.87 -7.11
C LEU A 89 5.70 -6.92 -7.86
N GLU A 90 5.34 -5.62 -7.92
CA GLU A 90 6.20 -4.60 -8.49
C GLU A 90 7.53 -4.54 -7.75
N SER A 91 7.49 -4.47 -6.41
CA SER A 91 8.69 -4.48 -5.57
C SER A 91 9.53 -5.74 -5.79
N ALA A 92 8.90 -6.92 -5.81
CA ALA A 92 9.59 -8.19 -6.03
C ALA A 92 10.33 -8.23 -7.37
N SER A 93 9.76 -7.65 -8.42
CA SER A 93 10.40 -7.56 -9.75
C SER A 93 11.65 -6.69 -9.75
N HIS A 94 11.72 -5.67 -8.89
CA HIS A 94 12.86 -4.75 -8.81
C HIS A 94 13.96 -5.23 -7.87
N VAL A 95 13.59 -5.85 -6.74
CA VAL A 95 14.59 -6.30 -5.77
C VAL A 95 15.25 -7.61 -6.17
N GLY A 96 14.67 -8.36 -7.12
CA GLY A 96 15.22 -9.61 -7.64
C GLY A 96 15.32 -10.71 -6.57
N ASP A 97 15.93 -11.85 -6.92
CA ASP A 97 15.98 -13.04 -6.07
C ASP A 97 16.79 -12.85 -4.77
N LYS A 98 17.67 -11.86 -4.72
CA LYS A 98 18.48 -11.53 -3.54
C LYS A 98 17.73 -10.65 -2.54
N GLY A 99 16.68 -9.95 -3.00
CA GLY A 99 15.86 -9.12 -2.14
C GLY A 99 14.80 -9.92 -1.37
N LYS A 100 14.12 -9.26 -0.43
CA LYS A 100 13.06 -9.84 0.38
C LYS A 100 11.84 -8.94 0.43
N ILE A 101 10.65 -9.53 0.29
CA ILE A 101 9.38 -8.83 0.42
C ILE A 101 8.57 -9.46 1.54
N TYR A 102 8.11 -8.63 2.45
CA TYR A 102 7.17 -8.98 3.52
C TYR A 102 5.84 -8.31 3.22
N SER A 103 4.83 -9.11 2.90
CA SER A 103 3.55 -8.64 2.39
C SER A 103 2.44 -8.98 3.40
N ILE A 104 1.75 -7.95 3.90
CA ILE A 104 0.79 -8.08 4.99
C ILE A 104 -0.60 -7.66 4.51
N GLU A 105 -1.58 -8.55 4.60
CA GLU A 105 -2.97 -8.32 4.20
C GLU A 105 -3.92 -8.98 5.20
N PRO A 106 -4.75 -8.21 5.92
CA PRO A 106 -5.61 -8.75 6.97
C PRO A 106 -6.82 -9.52 6.43
N ASN A 107 -7.44 -9.10 5.33
CA ASN A 107 -8.66 -9.73 4.83
C ASN A 107 -8.37 -11.10 4.23
N PRO A 108 -8.90 -12.23 4.78
CA PRO A 108 -8.56 -13.58 4.29
C PRO A 108 -8.96 -13.83 2.84
N ARG A 109 -10.03 -13.17 2.35
CA ARG A 109 -10.47 -13.27 0.95
C ARG A 109 -9.48 -12.59 0.02
N ILE A 110 -9.05 -11.37 0.37
CA ILE A 110 -8.08 -10.60 -0.42
C ILE A 110 -6.69 -11.23 -0.34
N PHE A 111 -6.32 -11.75 0.83
CA PHE A 111 -5.09 -12.52 1.01
C PHE A 111 -5.01 -13.76 0.08
N LYS A 112 -6.13 -14.44 -0.19
CA LYS A 112 -6.18 -15.52 -1.20
C LYS A 112 -5.88 -14.98 -2.62
N TYR A 113 -6.33 -13.77 -2.95
CA TYR A 113 -6.04 -13.13 -4.24
C TYR A 113 -4.56 -12.75 -4.35
N LEU A 114 -4.01 -12.15 -3.30
CA LEU A 114 -2.58 -11.88 -3.18
C LEU A 114 -1.74 -13.15 -3.42
N HIS A 115 -2.05 -14.22 -2.69
CA HIS A 115 -1.36 -15.50 -2.83
C HIS A 115 -1.48 -16.10 -4.24
N GLY A 116 -2.65 -15.98 -4.86
CA GLY A 116 -2.88 -16.44 -6.24
C GLY A 116 -2.05 -15.64 -7.25
N ASN A 117 -1.90 -14.33 -7.04
CA ASN A 117 -1.09 -13.46 -7.88
C ASN A 117 0.41 -13.73 -7.70
N ILE A 118 0.87 -13.97 -6.48
CA ILE A 118 2.28 -14.36 -6.21
C ILE A 118 2.61 -15.66 -6.94
N LYS A 119 1.75 -16.69 -6.82
CA LYS A 119 1.95 -17.98 -7.49
C LYS A 119 1.97 -17.85 -9.03
N LEU A 120 1.17 -16.95 -9.59
CA LEU A 120 1.11 -16.71 -11.04
C LEU A 120 2.44 -16.18 -11.60
N ASN A 121 3.22 -15.47 -10.78
CA ASN A 121 4.48 -14.83 -11.18
C ASN A 121 5.75 -15.58 -10.78
N ASN A 122 5.63 -16.70 -10.07
CA ASN A 122 6.76 -17.53 -9.61
C ASN A 122 7.80 -16.81 -8.74
N PHE A 123 7.46 -15.69 -8.11
CA PHE A 123 8.36 -15.03 -7.15
C PHE A 123 8.56 -15.90 -5.89
N LYS A 124 9.81 -16.12 -5.49
CA LYS A 124 10.19 -16.97 -4.35
C LYS A 124 10.69 -16.16 -3.14
N ASN A 125 10.86 -14.89 -3.31
CA ASN A 125 11.42 -13.97 -2.32
C ASN A 125 10.34 -13.20 -1.54
N ILE A 126 9.08 -13.63 -1.60
CA ILE A 126 7.94 -13.00 -0.93
C ILE A 126 7.46 -13.87 0.22
N GLN A 127 7.46 -13.32 1.42
CA GLN A 127 6.82 -13.89 2.61
C GLN A 127 5.52 -13.12 2.88
N THR A 128 4.43 -13.85 3.13
CA THR A 128 3.10 -13.25 3.31
C THR A 128 2.54 -13.52 4.70
N PHE A 129 1.81 -12.54 5.27
CA PHE A 129 1.15 -12.64 6.57
C PHE A 129 -0.31 -12.24 6.45
N ASN A 130 -1.22 -13.15 6.84
CA ASN A 130 -2.66 -12.85 6.90
C ASN A 130 -3.02 -12.32 8.29
N VAL A 131 -2.59 -11.12 8.60
CA VAL A 131 -2.82 -10.42 9.86
C VAL A 131 -3.05 -8.93 9.60
N ALA A 132 -3.78 -8.26 10.48
CA ALA A 132 -3.72 -6.81 10.61
C ALA A 132 -2.46 -6.40 11.38
N LEU A 133 -1.98 -5.18 11.17
CA LEU A 133 -0.93 -4.61 12.01
C LEU A 133 -1.48 -3.48 12.88
N GLY A 134 -1.01 -3.41 14.12
CA GLY A 134 -1.35 -2.39 15.09
C GLY A 134 -0.31 -2.29 16.20
N ASN A 135 -0.63 -1.59 17.27
CA ASN A 135 0.27 -1.37 18.41
C ASN A 135 0.32 -2.54 19.40
N GLU A 136 -0.61 -3.49 19.31
CA GLU A 136 -0.75 -4.63 20.23
C GLU A 136 -1.13 -5.90 19.47
N ASP A 137 -0.73 -7.04 20.02
CA ASP A 137 -1.13 -8.35 19.51
C ASP A 137 -2.51 -8.74 20.05
N GLY A 138 -3.36 -9.37 19.21
CA GLY A 138 -4.70 -9.77 19.63
C GLY A 138 -5.62 -10.16 18.47
N THR A 139 -6.88 -9.84 18.64
CA THR A 139 -7.93 -10.01 17.62
C THR A 139 -8.70 -8.69 17.46
N ILE A 140 -8.97 -8.31 16.21
CA ILE A 140 -9.68 -7.07 15.91
C ILE A 140 -10.79 -7.33 14.89
N CYS A 141 -11.86 -6.54 14.95
CA CYS A 141 -12.89 -6.57 13.92
C CYS A 141 -12.42 -5.78 12.69
N PHE A 142 -12.55 -6.38 11.52
CA PHE A 142 -12.18 -5.80 10.24
C PHE A 142 -13.36 -5.85 9.28
N SER A 143 -13.63 -4.77 8.57
CA SER A 143 -14.74 -4.73 7.63
C SER A 143 -14.51 -5.70 6.46
N ASP A 144 -15.56 -6.33 5.95
CA ASP A 144 -15.52 -7.22 4.76
C ASP A 144 -16.51 -6.74 3.70
N ASN A 145 -16.29 -5.52 3.24
CA ASN A 145 -17.05 -4.96 2.14
C ASN A 145 -16.70 -5.66 0.82
N ARG A 146 -17.66 -5.69 -0.13
CA ARG A 146 -17.39 -6.20 -1.48
C ARG A 146 -16.32 -5.38 -2.21
N SER A 147 -16.26 -4.07 -1.96
CA SER A 147 -15.20 -3.18 -2.42
C SER A 147 -14.05 -3.29 -1.44
N ASP A 148 -12.96 -3.89 -1.88
CA ASP A 148 -11.79 -4.20 -1.07
C ASP A 148 -10.95 -2.97 -0.72
N ASP A 149 -11.11 -1.89 -1.48
CA ASP A 149 -10.45 -0.59 -1.35
C ASP A 149 -10.97 0.30 -0.21
N ILE A 150 -11.97 -0.16 0.55
CA ILE A 150 -12.56 0.55 1.69
C ILE A 150 -12.58 -0.30 2.97
N ASN A 151 -11.91 -1.46 2.96
CA ASN A 151 -11.87 -2.33 4.13
C ASN A 151 -10.82 -1.84 5.12
N SER A 152 -11.23 -1.68 6.38
CA SER A 152 -10.41 -1.14 7.46
C SER A 152 -10.78 -1.76 8.81
N VAL A 153 -10.00 -1.49 9.82
CA VAL A 153 -10.34 -1.81 11.21
C VAL A 153 -11.67 -1.16 11.58
N ASN A 154 -12.49 -1.84 12.35
CA ASN A 154 -13.86 -1.41 12.64
C ASN A 154 -14.24 -1.71 14.09
N ASP A 155 -14.62 -0.68 14.85
CA ASP A 155 -15.04 -0.79 16.25
C ASP A 155 -16.51 -1.23 16.40
N SER A 156 -17.28 -1.31 15.29
CA SER A 156 -18.72 -1.60 15.33
C SER A 156 -19.08 -3.07 15.51
N ASN A 157 -18.11 -3.98 15.63
CA ASN A 157 -18.31 -5.44 15.65
C ASN A 157 -19.06 -6.02 14.41
N ILE A 158 -19.19 -5.22 13.34
CA ILE A 158 -19.79 -5.66 12.07
C ILE A 158 -18.65 -5.93 11.08
N GLY A 159 -18.34 -7.21 10.86
CA GLY A 159 -17.25 -7.59 9.98
C GLY A 159 -16.71 -8.98 10.28
N ILE A 160 -15.46 -9.20 9.98
CA ILE A 160 -14.74 -10.43 10.26
C ILE A 160 -13.72 -10.19 11.38
N HIS A 161 -13.50 -11.20 12.21
CA HIS A 161 -12.42 -11.14 13.19
C HIS A 161 -11.13 -11.58 12.54
N VAL A 162 -10.08 -10.76 12.65
CA VAL A 162 -8.74 -11.03 12.12
C VAL A 162 -7.73 -10.93 13.25
N THR A 163 -6.67 -11.72 13.15
CA THR A 163 -5.52 -11.57 14.06
C THR A 163 -4.86 -10.22 13.80
N ILE A 164 -4.57 -9.47 14.86
CA ILE A 164 -3.73 -8.27 14.82
C ILE A 164 -2.39 -8.57 15.50
N LYS A 165 -1.32 -8.05 14.94
CA LYS A 165 0.05 -8.19 15.42
C LYS A 165 0.73 -6.83 15.46
N SER A 166 1.71 -6.67 16.33
CA SER A 166 2.66 -5.58 16.19
C SER A 166 3.66 -5.89 15.07
N LEU A 167 4.10 -4.89 14.33
CA LEU A 167 5.11 -5.08 13.29
C LEU A 167 6.40 -5.66 13.87
N ASP A 168 6.75 -5.25 15.09
CA ASP A 168 7.93 -5.74 15.82
C ASP A 168 7.83 -7.21 16.24
N SER A 169 6.63 -7.81 16.26
CA SER A 169 6.42 -9.24 16.58
C SER A 169 6.52 -10.16 15.36
N LEU A 170 6.53 -9.59 14.15
CA LEU A 170 6.70 -10.40 12.94
C LEU A 170 8.15 -10.89 12.80
N PRO A 171 8.36 -12.10 12.24
CA PRO A 171 9.70 -12.68 12.05
C PRO A 171 10.44 -12.02 10.86
N ILE A 172 10.71 -10.72 10.97
CA ILE A 172 11.44 -9.92 9.99
C ILE A 172 12.86 -9.71 10.54
N ASN A 173 13.81 -10.49 10.01
CA ASN A 173 15.16 -10.59 10.56
C ASN A 173 16.20 -9.72 9.82
N GLU A 174 15.81 -9.01 8.77
CA GLU A 174 16.71 -8.13 8.03
C GLU A 174 17.30 -7.05 8.92
N SER A 175 18.58 -6.81 8.75
CA SER A 175 19.31 -5.74 9.46
C SER A 175 18.98 -4.34 8.90
N SER A 176 18.49 -4.27 7.66
CA SER A 176 18.09 -3.03 6.99
C SER A 176 16.87 -3.28 6.13
N ILE A 177 15.91 -2.37 6.18
CA ILE A 177 14.69 -2.35 5.35
C ILE A 177 14.78 -1.11 4.46
N SER A 178 14.87 -1.32 3.15
CA SER A 178 14.98 -0.21 2.21
C SER A 178 13.68 0.59 2.14
N LEU A 179 12.52 -0.10 2.15
CA LEU A 179 11.21 0.53 2.05
C LEU A 179 10.19 -0.14 2.97
N LEU A 180 9.49 0.68 3.74
CA LEU A 180 8.25 0.32 4.44
C LEU A 180 7.10 1.12 3.80
N LYS A 181 6.16 0.44 3.12
CA LYS A 181 4.91 1.05 2.66
C LYS A 181 3.81 0.72 3.67
N ILE A 182 3.06 1.74 4.09
CA ILE A 182 1.91 1.58 5.01
C ILE A 182 0.70 2.22 4.34
N ASP A 183 -0.35 1.43 4.11
CA ASP A 183 -1.61 1.88 3.51
C ASP A 183 -2.75 1.06 4.13
N THR A 184 -3.26 1.53 5.25
CA THR A 184 -4.16 0.81 6.15
C THR A 184 -5.49 1.53 6.41
N ILE A 185 -5.78 2.54 5.56
CA ILE A 185 -7.04 3.31 5.56
C ILE A 185 -7.34 3.89 6.94
N GLY A 186 -6.35 4.61 7.49
CA GLY A 186 -6.44 5.34 8.75
C GLY A 186 -5.84 4.64 9.97
N TYR A 187 -5.30 3.43 9.82
CA TYR A 187 -4.67 2.71 10.94
C TYR A 187 -3.14 2.86 11.00
N GLU A 188 -2.59 3.77 10.18
CA GLU A 188 -1.15 3.99 9.98
C GLU A 188 -0.41 4.33 11.28
N LYS A 189 -0.98 5.18 12.15
CA LYS A 189 -0.42 5.52 13.46
C LYS A 189 -0.17 4.27 14.31
N PHE A 190 -1.14 3.38 14.37
CA PHE A 190 -1.04 2.18 15.20
C PHE A 190 -0.04 1.17 14.64
N VAL A 191 0.11 1.09 13.31
CA VAL A 191 1.17 0.31 12.67
C VAL A 191 2.55 0.84 13.04
N LEU A 192 2.75 2.17 13.00
CA LEU A 192 4.01 2.82 13.38
C LEU A 192 4.34 2.57 14.86
N LEU A 193 3.37 2.72 15.76
CA LEU A 193 3.55 2.47 17.19
C LEU A 193 3.91 1.00 17.48
N GLY A 194 3.34 0.05 16.73
CA GLY A 194 3.69 -1.37 16.84
C GLY A 194 5.01 -1.76 16.19
N GLY A 195 5.70 -0.82 15.54
CA GLY A 195 6.92 -1.07 14.77
C GLY A 195 8.15 -0.26 15.19
N LEU A 196 8.19 0.29 16.41
CA LEU A 196 9.26 1.21 16.82
C LEU A 196 10.67 0.62 16.77
N LYS A 197 10.83 -0.70 16.94
CA LYS A 197 12.12 -1.38 16.76
C LYS A 197 12.43 -1.57 15.27
N CYS A 198 11.43 -1.91 14.48
CA CYS A 198 11.54 -2.06 13.04
C CYS A 198 11.93 -0.71 12.38
N LEU A 199 11.33 0.41 12.82
CA LEU A 199 11.62 1.75 12.29
C LEU A 199 13.12 2.10 12.34
N LYS A 200 13.85 1.63 13.35
CA LYS A 200 15.32 1.85 13.46
C LYS A 200 16.13 1.22 12.33
N LYS A 201 15.53 0.30 11.57
CA LYS A 201 16.15 -0.40 10.43
C LYS A 201 15.65 0.11 9.08
N VAL A 202 14.60 0.95 9.08
CA VAL A 202 13.93 1.42 7.87
C VAL A 202 14.61 2.68 7.33
N LYS A 203 14.92 2.69 6.03
CA LYS A 203 15.53 3.83 5.34
C LYS A 203 14.50 4.81 4.78
N CYS A 204 13.43 4.30 4.22
CA CYS A 204 12.36 5.09 3.63
C CYS A 204 11.00 4.50 3.95
N ILE A 205 10.03 5.37 4.27
CA ILE A 205 8.63 5.00 4.51
C ILE A 205 7.77 5.74 3.50
N HIS A 206 6.82 5.03 2.89
CA HIS A 206 5.79 5.60 2.03
C HIS A 206 4.43 5.47 2.71
N ILE A 207 3.73 6.59 2.91
CA ILE A 207 2.42 6.64 3.59
C ILE A 207 1.49 7.58 2.83
N PRO A 208 0.27 7.15 2.44
CA PRO A 208 -0.78 8.05 1.99
C PRO A 208 -1.37 8.82 3.17
N ILE A 209 -1.48 10.14 3.04
CA ILE A 209 -2.05 11.03 4.05
C ILE A 209 -3.47 11.40 3.65
N ILE A 210 -4.45 10.84 4.35
CA ILE A 210 -5.86 11.11 4.14
C ILE A 210 -6.48 11.46 5.49
N GLU A 211 -6.47 12.74 5.84
CA GLU A 211 -6.84 13.26 7.16
C GLU A 211 -8.23 12.78 7.64
N LYS A 212 -9.20 12.62 6.74
CA LYS A 212 -10.53 12.10 7.10
C LYS A 212 -10.48 10.65 7.62
N HIS A 213 -9.51 9.84 7.16
CA HIS A 213 -9.34 8.48 7.62
C HIS A 213 -8.76 8.46 9.04
N PHE A 214 -7.81 9.34 9.33
CA PHE A 214 -7.20 9.47 10.66
C PHE A 214 -8.22 9.89 11.72
N LYS A 215 -9.11 10.84 11.37
CA LYS A 215 -10.18 11.31 12.24
C LYS A 215 -11.16 10.22 12.67
N GLN A 216 -11.34 9.17 11.87
CA GLN A 216 -12.17 8.01 12.24
C GLN A 216 -11.60 7.26 13.45
N TYR A 217 -10.29 7.36 13.68
CA TYR A 217 -9.57 6.73 14.79
C TYR A 217 -9.09 7.73 15.83
N GLY A 218 -9.65 8.96 15.82
CA GLY A 218 -9.43 9.97 16.85
C GLY A 218 -8.05 10.62 16.86
N TYR A 219 -7.35 10.65 15.73
CA TYR A 219 -6.03 11.28 15.61
C TYR A 219 -5.89 12.12 14.33
N SER A 220 -4.79 12.84 14.21
CA SER A 220 -4.46 13.71 13.09
C SER A 220 -3.08 13.36 12.48
N PHE A 221 -2.76 13.94 11.34
CA PHE A 221 -1.44 13.82 10.72
C PHE A 221 -0.30 14.24 11.66
N GLN A 222 -0.53 15.22 12.55
CA GLN A 222 0.49 15.68 13.50
C GLN A 222 1.09 14.54 14.32
N GLU A 223 0.25 13.58 14.75
CA GLU A 223 0.73 12.44 15.53
C GLU A 223 1.60 11.48 14.72
N ILE A 224 1.30 11.30 13.41
CA ILE A 224 2.16 10.55 12.49
C ILE A 224 3.49 11.28 12.32
N PHE A 225 3.44 12.61 12.11
CA PHE A 225 4.62 13.46 11.98
C PHE A 225 5.52 13.31 13.20
N ASP A 226 4.96 13.44 14.40
CA ASP A 226 5.70 13.38 15.67
C ASP A 226 6.38 12.01 15.85
N ILE A 227 5.67 10.91 15.60
CA ILE A 227 6.23 9.56 15.69
C ILE A 227 7.41 9.41 14.74
N LEU A 228 7.26 9.81 13.49
CA LEU A 228 8.31 9.67 12.47
C LEU A 228 9.51 10.58 12.80
N HIS A 229 9.26 11.83 13.16
CA HIS A 229 10.31 12.79 13.53
C HIS A 229 11.12 12.33 14.74
N GLN A 230 10.46 11.84 15.80
CA GLN A 230 11.10 11.29 17.00
C GLN A 230 11.94 10.05 16.70
N ASN A 231 11.63 9.32 15.61
CA ASN A 231 12.40 8.16 15.17
C ASN A 231 13.45 8.49 14.08
N GLY A 232 13.76 9.78 13.88
CA GLY A 232 14.87 10.25 13.03
C GLY A 232 14.53 10.40 11.55
N PHE A 233 13.24 10.37 11.18
CA PHE A 233 12.82 10.59 9.80
C PHE A 233 12.57 12.06 9.52
N LYS A 234 12.95 12.51 8.33
CA LYS A 234 12.52 13.77 7.73
C LYS A 234 11.40 13.47 6.71
N LEU A 235 10.36 14.31 6.73
CA LEU A 235 9.17 14.08 5.91
C LEU A 235 9.21 14.93 4.65
N PHE A 236 8.77 14.36 3.54
CA PHE A 236 8.76 14.99 2.23
C PHE A 236 7.47 14.69 1.48
N ARG A 237 7.03 15.64 0.68
CA ARG A 237 5.93 15.47 -0.28
C ARG A 237 6.48 15.48 -1.71
N PHE A 238 5.80 14.77 -2.59
CA PHE A 238 6.07 14.87 -4.02
C PHE A 238 5.58 16.23 -4.53
N SER A 239 6.43 16.96 -5.27
CA SER A 239 6.08 18.24 -5.87
C SER A 239 5.90 18.15 -7.37
N ASP A 240 6.65 17.28 -8.02
CA ASP A 240 6.63 16.96 -9.44
C ASP A 240 7.28 15.58 -9.63
N LYS A 241 7.36 15.10 -10.88
CA LYS A 241 7.77 13.72 -11.24
C LYS A 241 9.07 13.24 -10.59
N LYS A 242 10.03 14.12 -10.28
CA LYS A 242 11.30 13.80 -9.61
C LYS A 242 11.73 14.89 -8.64
N ILE A 243 10.78 15.59 -8.05
CA ILE A 243 11.05 16.65 -7.09
C ILE A 243 10.32 16.32 -5.80
N ILE A 244 11.07 16.37 -4.68
CA ILE A 244 10.49 16.30 -3.34
C ILE A 244 10.72 17.60 -2.60
N ARG A 245 9.76 17.97 -1.74
CA ARG A 245 9.85 19.14 -0.86
C ARG A 245 9.74 18.69 0.58
N HIS A 246 10.60 19.25 1.42
CA HIS A 246 10.55 19.01 2.86
C HIS A 246 9.21 19.50 3.43
N ILE A 247 8.61 18.72 4.30
CA ILE A 247 7.43 19.10 5.08
C ILE A 247 7.94 19.70 6.39
N SER A 248 7.67 21.00 6.59
CA SER A 248 7.94 21.71 7.84
C SER A 248 6.62 22.14 8.49
N GLU A 249 6.60 22.29 9.79
CA GLU A 249 5.42 22.80 10.48
C GLU A 249 5.28 24.33 10.32
N PRO A 250 4.04 24.88 10.28
CA PRO A 250 2.77 24.17 10.22
C PRO A 250 2.46 23.59 8.82
N TYR A 251 2.00 22.33 8.76
CA TYR A 251 1.64 21.66 7.52
C TYR A 251 0.15 21.30 7.51
N VAL A 252 -0.55 21.67 6.44
CA VAL A 252 -1.94 21.30 6.21
C VAL A 252 -1.98 20.11 5.24
N PRO A 253 -2.38 18.91 5.70
CA PRO A 253 -2.47 17.73 4.85
C PRO A 253 -3.49 17.90 3.72
N CYS A 254 -3.11 17.49 2.51
CA CYS A 254 -4.01 17.49 1.36
C CYS A 254 -3.92 16.12 0.68
N ASN A 255 -4.74 15.17 1.03
CA ASN A 255 -4.86 13.84 0.40
C ASN A 255 -3.72 13.49 -0.57
N GLU A 256 -2.55 13.21 -0.06
CA GLU A 256 -1.32 12.99 -0.83
C GLU A 256 -0.46 11.87 -0.24
N ASP A 257 0.43 11.33 -1.08
CA ASP A 257 1.45 10.41 -0.62
C ASP A 257 2.66 11.18 -0.11
N ILE A 258 3.20 10.80 1.05
CA ILE A 258 4.44 11.34 1.60
C ILE A 258 5.52 10.28 1.72
N LEU A 259 6.75 10.76 1.78
CA LEU A 259 7.94 9.98 2.11
C LEU A 259 8.49 10.44 3.45
N ALA A 260 8.80 9.48 4.33
CA ALA A 260 9.62 9.73 5.50
C ALA A 260 10.98 9.05 5.29
N ILE A 261 12.07 9.81 5.33
CA ILE A 261 13.40 9.38 4.93
C ILE A 261 14.36 9.55 6.10
N SER A 262 15.03 8.46 6.51
CA SER A 262 16.05 8.47 7.56
C SER A 262 17.47 8.67 7.00
N ASP A 263 17.72 8.23 5.76
CA ASP A 263 19.01 8.31 5.07
C ASP A 263 18.84 9.05 3.74
N MET A 264 19.02 10.37 3.79
CA MET A 264 18.82 11.24 2.63
C MET A 264 19.89 11.03 1.55
N ASP A 265 21.12 10.75 1.94
CA ASP A 265 22.21 10.53 0.98
C ASP A 265 21.98 9.24 0.17
N ASP A 266 21.61 8.15 0.83
CA ASP A 266 21.21 6.91 0.16
C ASP A 266 20.00 7.16 -0.76
N PHE A 267 18.99 7.90 -0.29
CA PHE A 267 17.80 8.21 -1.07
C PHE A 267 18.13 8.98 -2.36
N LEU A 268 18.90 10.05 -2.29
CA LEU A 268 19.26 10.87 -3.45
C LEU A 268 20.14 10.10 -4.43
N ASN A 269 21.08 9.29 -3.94
CA ASN A 269 21.92 8.43 -4.76
C ASN A 269 21.13 7.37 -5.53
N ARG A 270 20.04 6.85 -4.93
CA ARG A 270 19.16 5.84 -5.54
C ARG A 270 18.26 6.41 -6.62
N THR A 271 17.64 7.56 -6.34
CA THR A 271 16.48 8.05 -7.11
C THR A 271 16.82 9.12 -8.13
N LYS A 272 17.87 9.89 -7.91
CA LYS A 272 18.18 11.14 -8.64
C LYS A 272 17.02 12.16 -8.53
N TYR A 273 16.29 12.15 -7.43
CA TYR A 273 15.28 13.15 -7.12
C TYR A 273 15.97 14.46 -6.71
N GLU A 274 15.34 15.58 -7.04
CA GLU A 274 15.78 16.91 -6.60
C GLU A 274 15.10 17.29 -5.29
N LEU A 275 15.86 17.71 -4.32
CA LEU A 275 15.35 18.30 -3.09
C LEU A 275 15.16 19.80 -3.30
N ARG A 276 13.93 20.29 -3.21
CA ARG A 276 13.61 21.72 -3.18
C ARG A 276 13.21 22.14 -1.77
N GLN A 277 13.84 23.16 -1.26
CA GLN A 277 13.42 23.82 -0.03
C GLN A 277 12.12 24.59 -0.27
N VAL A 278 11.28 24.68 0.76
CA VAL A 278 10.12 25.58 0.75
C VAL A 278 10.69 27.01 0.80
N MET A 279 10.40 27.82 -0.25
CA MET A 279 10.66 29.25 -0.17
C MET A 279 9.65 29.90 0.75
#